data_bab269f7f01bea52cf5fde3f6ed00f17
#
_entry.id   bab269f7f01bea52cf5fde3f6ed00f17
#
_cell.length_a   1.000
_cell.length_b   1.000
_cell.length_c   1.000
_cell.angle_alpha   90.00
_cell.angle_beta   90.00
_cell.angle_gamma   90.00
#
_symmetry.space_group_name_H-M   'P 1'
#
loop_
_entity.id
_entity.type
_entity.pdbx_description
1 polymer ?
#
loop_
_entity_poly.entity_id
_entity_poly.type
_entity_poly.pdbx_seq_one_letter_code
_entity_poly.pdbx_strand_id
1 'polypeptide(L)'
;MKKIPAFSLDYYNKNVIQRIMDKYGMSQMDASRAFLTSEAHIMLEDSELAMWEFSERAIFDMWEVERITGDPRNSIYLRSE
;
A
#
# COMPACT_ATOMS: atom_id res chain seq x y z
N MET A 1 8.10 6.73 -20.23
CA MET A 1 7.89 6.31 -18.83
C MET A 1 6.60 5.51 -18.70
N LYS A 2 6.69 4.40 -18.03
CA LYS A 2 5.52 3.55 -17.82
C LYS A 2 4.80 3.97 -16.55
N LYS A 3 3.48 3.90 -16.60
CA LYS A 3 2.66 4.12 -15.44
C LYS A 3 1.96 2.83 -15.08
N ILE A 4 1.70 2.64 -13.78
CA ILE A 4 0.89 1.51 -13.36
C ILE A 4 -0.50 1.66 -14.00
N PRO A 5 -1.04 0.61 -14.61
CA PRO A 5 -2.38 0.70 -15.19
C PRO A 5 -3.42 1.10 -14.15
N ALA A 6 -4.36 1.93 -14.56
CA ALA A 6 -5.38 2.44 -13.63
C ALA A 6 -6.14 1.31 -12.94
N PHE A 7 -6.49 0.25 -13.67
CA PHE A 7 -7.24 -0.84 -13.07
C PHE A 7 -6.41 -1.59 -12.01
N SER A 8 -5.10 -1.64 -12.20
CA SER A 8 -4.23 -2.27 -11.19
C SER A 8 -4.17 -1.44 -9.93
N LEU A 9 -4.08 -0.12 -10.08
CA LEU A 9 -4.07 0.76 -8.92
C LEU A 9 -5.38 0.67 -8.15
N ASP A 10 -6.51 0.63 -8.88
CA ASP A 10 -7.81 0.47 -8.25
C ASP A 10 -7.92 -0.85 -7.49
N TYR A 11 -7.37 -1.91 -8.07
CA TYR A 11 -7.36 -3.22 -7.44
C TYR A 11 -6.61 -3.16 -6.09
N TYR A 12 -5.42 -2.58 -6.09
CA TYR A 12 -4.63 -2.47 -4.86
C TYR A 12 -5.33 -1.58 -3.84
N ASN A 13 -5.85 -0.44 -4.29
CA ASN A 13 -6.53 0.48 -3.38
C ASN A 13 -7.70 -0.21 -2.71
N LYS A 14 -8.55 -0.86 -3.49
CA LYS A 14 -9.74 -1.51 -2.97
C LYS A 14 -9.37 -2.61 -1.96
N ASN A 15 -8.42 -3.46 -2.33
CA ASN A 15 -8.11 -4.62 -1.50
C ASN A 15 -7.31 -4.26 -0.26
N VAL A 16 -6.39 -3.31 -0.36
CA VAL A 16 -5.63 -2.87 0.82
C VAL A 16 -6.55 -2.13 1.78
N ILE A 17 -7.41 -1.27 1.28
CA ILE A 17 -8.35 -0.55 2.13
C ILE A 17 -9.27 -1.54 2.84
N GLN A 18 -9.72 -2.57 2.15
CA GLN A 18 -10.57 -3.60 2.77
C GLN A 18 -9.83 -4.31 3.90
N ARG A 19 -8.55 -4.63 3.69
CA ARG A 19 -7.75 -5.27 4.73
C ARG A 19 -7.60 -4.37 5.95
N ILE A 20 -7.44 -3.07 5.73
CA ILE A 20 -7.33 -2.11 6.83
C ILE A 20 -8.63 -2.08 7.62
N MET A 21 -9.77 -2.02 6.92
CA MET A 21 -11.07 -2.02 7.57
C MET A 21 -11.25 -3.28 8.42
N ASP A 22 -10.91 -4.42 7.85
CA ASP A 22 -11.11 -5.70 8.52
C ASP A 22 -10.22 -5.86 9.75
N LYS A 23 -8.97 -5.45 9.63
CA LYS A 23 -8.01 -5.68 10.72
C LYS A 23 -8.14 -4.66 11.83
N TYR A 24 -8.40 -3.40 11.49
CA TYR A 24 -8.39 -2.32 12.46
C TYR A 24 -9.76 -1.78 12.81
N GLY A 25 -10.81 -2.31 12.19
CA GLY A 25 -12.16 -1.87 12.48
C GLY A 25 -12.46 -0.44 12.06
N MET A 26 -11.71 0.06 11.08
CA MET A 26 -11.91 1.42 10.57
C MET A 26 -13.08 1.47 9.62
N SER A 27 -13.73 2.64 9.54
CA SER A 27 -14.72 2.88 8.50
C SER A 27 -14.02 2.95 7.14
N GLN A 28 -14.80 2.80 6.08
CA GLN A 28 -14.23 2.89 4.74
C GLN A 28 -13.57 4.25 4.51
N MET A 29 -14.19 5.32 4.98
CA MET A 29 -13.64 6.66 4.80
C MET A 29 -12.31 6.81 5.53
N ASP A 30 -12.24 6.36 6.78
CA ASP A 30 -11.01 6.47 7.55
C ASP A 30 -9.90 5.60 6.96
N ALA A 31 -10.24 4.37 6.57
CA ALA A 31 -9.26 3.47 5.98
C ALA A 31 -8.73 4.02 4.65
N SER A 32 -9.63 4.56 3.83
CA SER A 32 -9.25 5.15 2.55
C SER A 32 -8.30 6.33 2.76
N ARG A 33 -8.64 7.20 3.69
CA ARG A 33 -7.80 8.37 3.97
C ARG A 33 -6.44 7.92 4.48
N ALA A 34 -6.42 6.96 5.38
CA ALA A 34 -5.16 6.49 5.96
C ALA A 34 -4.24 5.89 4.89
N PHE A 35 -4.81 5.12 3.96
CA PHE A 35 -3.99 4.50 2.92
C PHE A 35 -3.61 5.48 1.81
N LEU A 36 -4.57 6.25 1.32
CA LEU A 36 -4.33 7.12 0.17
C LEU A 36 -3.37 8.27 0.47
N THR A 37 -3.20 8.62 1.73
CA THR A 37 -2.26 9.67 2.12
C THR A 37 -0.92 9.12 2.61
N SER A 38 -0.75 7.80 2.58
CA SER A 38 0.46 7.17 3.10
C SER A 38 1.59 7.20 2.09
N GLU A 39 2.80 7.05 2.59
CA GLU A 39 3.98 6.91 1.73
C GLU A 39 3.92 5.61 0.94
N ALA A 40 3.38 4.56 1.54
CA ALA A 40 3.22 3.28 0.85
C ALA A 40 2.39 3.46 -0.43
N HIS A 41 1.34 4.28 -0.37
CA HIS A 41 0.53 4.55 -1.55
C HIS A 41 1.30 5.37 -2.58
N ILE A 42 2.08 6.34 -2.13
CA ILE A 42 2.92 7.14 -3.03
C ILE A 42 3.88 6.22 -3.78
N MET A 43 4.49 5.28 -3.07
CA MET A 43 5.39 4.31 -3.68
C MET A 43 4.66 3.43 -4.69
N LEU A 44 3.43 3.03 -4.37
CA LEU A 44 2.63 2.21 -5.27
C LEU A 44 2.35 2.93 -6.59
N GLU A 45 2.16 4.24 -6.53
CA GLU A 45 1.89 5.04 -7.73
C GLU A 45 3.14 5.30 -8.56
N ASP A 46 4.32 5.09 -7.98
CA ASP A 46 5.58 5.35 -8.69
C ASP A 46 5.91 4.18 -9.60
N SER A 47 5.79 4.40 -10.90
CA SER A 47 6.00 3.34 -11.88
C SER A 47 7.42 2.81 -11.89
N GLU A 48 8.39 3.59 -11.43
CA GLU A 48 9.78 3.14 -11.43
C GLU A 48 10.06 2.13 -10.35
N LEU A 49 9.23 2.11 -9.30
CA LEU A 49 9.40 1.14 -8.21
C LEU A 49 8.78 -0.21 -8.54
N ALA A 50 8.01 -0.29 -9.61
CA ALA A 50 7.37 -1.53 -10.08
C ALA A 50 6.58 -2.23 -8.97
N MET A 51 5.89 -1.46 -8.15
CA MET A 51 5.17 -2.02 -7.00
C MET A 51 4.03 -2.93 -7.41
N TRP A 52 3.58 -2.83 -8.68
CA TRP A 52 2.53 -3.73 -9.17
C TRP A 52 2.99 -5.17 -9.27
N GLU A 53 4.28 -5.43 -9.10
CA GLU A 53 4.80 -6.79 -9.08
C GLU A 53 4.64 -7.44 -7.71
N PHE A 54 4.29 -6.66 -6.70
CA PHE A 54 4.04 -7.19 -5.36
C PHE A 54 2.56 -7.54 -5.22
N SER A 55 2.29 -8.49 -4.32
CA SER A 55 0.90 -8.82 -4.00
C SER A 55 0.27 -7.69 -3.18
N GLU A 56 -1.07 -7.69 -3.14
CA GLU A 56 -1.76 -6.73 -2.27
C GLU A 56 -1.36 -6.89 -0.81
N ARG A 57 -1.05 -8.12 -0.41
CA ARG A 57 -0.63 -8.40 0.95
C ARG A 57 0.69 -7.70 1.27
N ALA A 58 1.60 -7.68 0.30
CA ALA A 58 2.87 -7.00 0.48
C ALA A 58 2.67 -5.49 0.63
N ILE A 59 1.78 -4.92 -0.19
CA ILE A 59 1.47 -3.50 -0.10
C ILE A 59 0.84 -3.18 1.26
N PHE A 60 -0.07 -4.03 1.72
CA PHE A 60 -0.68 -3.85 3.03
C PHE A 60 0.38 -3.89 4.14
N ASP A 61 1.34 -4.83 4.04
CA ASP A 61 2.41 -4.92 5.02
C ASP A 61 3.25 -3.66 5.04
N MET A 62 3.56 -3.11 3.87
CA MET A 62 4.32 -1.87 3.79
C MET A 62 3.59 -0.73 4.49
N TRP A 63 2.27 -0.66 4.32
CA TRP A 63 1.47 0.35 4.98
C TRP A 63 1.49 0.16 6.51
N GLU A 64 1.37 -1.09 6.98
CA GLU A 64 1.40 -1.36 8.40
C GLU A 64 2.75 -1.00 9.02
N VAL A 65 3.83 -1.35 8.33
CA VAL A 65 5.17 -1.05 8.80
C VAL A 65 5.38 0.45 8.86
N GLU A 66 4.85 1.17 7.89
CA GLU A 66 4.92 2.62 7.90
C GLU A 66 4.20 3.20 9.13
N ARG A 67 3.05 2.64 9.49
CA ARG A 67 2.31 3.10 10.66
C ARG A 67 3.12 2.93 11.93
N ILE A 68 3.85 1.83 12.02
CA ILE A 68 4.58 1.48 13.23
C ILE A 68 5.93 2.18 13.30
N THR A 69 6.66 2.22 12.19
CA THR A 69 8.04 2.69 12.17
C THR A 69 8.23 4.05 11.51
N GLY A 70 7.22 4.51 10.77
CA GLY A 70 7.30 5.76 10.02
C GLY A 70 7.89 5.63 8.63
N ASP A 71 8.28 4.40 8.22
CA ASP A 71 8.91 4.20 6.92
C ASP A 71 8.50 2.85 6.35
N PRO A 72 7.78 2.83 5.21
CA PRO A 72 7.36 1.56 4.60
C PRO A 72 8.54 0.73 4.11
N ARG A 73 9.69 1.32 3.93
CA ARG A 73 10.89 0.61 3.47
C ARG A 73 11.40 -0.38 4.51
N ASN A 74 10.92 -0.31 5.74
CA ASN A 74 11.25 -1.29 6.77
C ASN A 74 10.49 -2.60 6.60
N SER A 75 9.55 -2.66 5.63
CA SER A 75 8.82 -3.89 5.34
C SER A 75 9.79 -4.98 4.89
N ILE A 76 9.50 -6.22 5.31
CA ILE A 76 10.31 -7.36 4.90
C ILE A 76 10.29 -7.58 3.39
N TYR A 77 9.24 -7.08 2.72
CA TYR A 77 9.12 -7.20 1.27
C TYR A 77 10.06 -6.26 0.53
N LEU A 78 10.53 -5.21 1.20
CA LEU A 78 11.43 -4.24 0.59
C LEU A 78 12.86 -4.35 1.10
N ARG A 79 13.06 -5.02 2.22
CA ARG A 79 14.41 -5.17 2.78
C ARG A 79 15.10 -6.33 2.07
N SER A 80 16.25 -6.04 1.50
CA SER A 80 17.07 -7.07 0.87
C SER A 80 18.09 -7.59 1.86
N GLU A 81 18.14 -8.88 1.97
CA GLU A 81 19.09 -9.49 2.88
C GLU A 81 20.01 -10.45 2.17
#